data_baac39f1822a5e58d3b0297fda90f27a
#
_entry.id   baac39f1822a5e58d3b0297fda90f27a
#
_cell.length_a   1.000
_cell.length_b   1.000
_cell.length_c   1.000
_cell.angle_alpha   90.00
_cell.angle_beta   90.00
_cell.angle_gamma   90.00
#
_symmetry.space_group_name_H-M   'P 1'
#
loop_
_entity.id
_entity.type
_entity.pdbx_description
1 polymer ?
#
loop_
_entity_poly.entity_id
_entity_poly.type
_entity_poly.pdbx_seq_one_letter_code
_entity_poly.pdbx_strand_id
1 'polypeptide(L)'
;MILIAVISLGAIGAIGAVFLYAASKKFEVYEDPRIAQVQEVLPGANCGGCGYPGCGGFATACVKADTLDGLLCPVGGAPVMGKVATILGKEAASAEPMVAVVRCNGTCAARPRTNQYDGVQSCAIASTLYGGETGCSFGCLGYGDCVAACNFDTIHINLESGLPEVDEDKCTSCGACVKACPKNIIELRKKGPKSRRVFVSCVNKDKGGVAKKACANACIGCGKCAKECPFEA
;
A
#
# COMPACT_ATOMS: atom_id res chain seq x y z
N MET A 1 22.59 61.81 -9.75
CA MET A 1 21.88 60.66 -10.37
C MET A 1 22.11 59.36 -9.60
N ILE A 2 23.37 58.91 -9.42
CA ILE A 2 23.68 57.63 -8.75
C ILE A 2 23.16 57.56 -7.29
N LEU A 3 23.36 58.63 -6.52
CA LEU A 3 22.94 58.68 -5.12
C LEU A 3 21.42 58.54 -4.97
N ILE A 4 20.63 59.15 -5.84
CA ILE A 4 19.19 59.08 -5.85
C ILE A 4 18.72 57.67 -6.19
N ALA A 5 19.38 57.00 -7.16
CA ALA A 5 19.08 55.62 -7.53
C ALA A 5 19.37 54.63 -6.39
N VAL A 6 20.47 54.82 -5.67
CA VAL A 6 20.82 53.99 -4.50
C VAL A 6 19.81 54.15 -3.36
N ILE A 7 19.44 55.42 -3.08
CA ILE A 7 18.43 55.70 -2.02
C ILE A 7 17.06 55.11 -2.38
N SER A 8 16.64 55.27 -3.64
CA SER A 8 15.32 54.74 -4.06
C SER A 8 15.27 53.22 -4.04
N LEU A 9 16.33 52.53 -4.51
CA LEU A 9 16.44 51.07 -4.44
C LEU A 9 16.49 50.57 -2.98
N GLY A 10 17.24 51.24 -2.13
CA GLY A 10 17.31 50.94 -0.71
C GLY A 10 15.98 51.11 0.01
N ALA A 11 15.25 52.17 -0.30
CA ALA A 11 13.91 52.40 0.27
C ALA A 11 12.90 51.33 -0.16
N ILE A 12 12.87 50.95 -1.46
CA ILE A 12 12.01 49.89 -1.98
C ILE A 12 12.35 48.54 -1.31
N GLY A 13 13.66 48.24 -1.19
CA GLY A 13 14.13 47.03 -0.52
C GLY A 13 13.71 46.95 0.95
N ALA A 14 13.85 48.08 1.67
CA ALA A 14 13.44 48.16 3.08
C ALA A 14 11.94 48.01 3.26
N ILE A 15 11.13 48.62 2.42
CA ILE A 15 9.65 48.49 2.46
C ILE A 15 9.27 47.05 2.15
N GLY A 16 9.88 46.40 1.13
CA GLY A 16 9.65 45.03 0.80
C GLY A 16 10.01 44.05 1.96
N ALA A 17 11.14 44.28 2.60
CA ALA A 17 11.61 43.50 3.74
C ALA A 17 10.64 43.61 4.94
N VAL A 18 10.18 44.79 5.27
CA VAL A 18 9.20 45.04 6.35
C VAL A 18 7.87 44.37 6.02
N PHE A 19 7.40 44.44 4.78
CA PHE A 19 6.16 43.79 4.35
C PHE A 19 6.26 42.27 4.45
N LEU A 20 7.37 41.70 3.94
CA LEU A 20 7.62 40.26 4.02
C LEU A 20 7.74 39.77 5.48
N TYR A 21 8.42 40.55 6.33
CA TYR A 21 8.51 40.23 7.75
C TYR A 21 7.16 40.27 8.44
N ALA A 22 6.34 41.26 8.18
CA ALA A 22 5.01 41.37 8.73
C ALA A 22 4.09 40.23 8.24
N ALA A 23 4.18 39.89 6.94
CA ALA A 23 3.47 38.75 6.37
C ALA A 23 3.93 37.43 7.00
N SER A 24 5.22 37.20 7.12
CA SER A 24 5.78 36.00 7.77
C SER A 24 5.26 35.84 9.20
N LYS A 25 5.27 36.90 9.99
CA LYS A 25 4.73 36.89 11.36
C LYS A 25 3.23 36.62 11.42
N LYS A 26 2.46 37.20 10.47
CA LYS A 26 0.99 37.03 10.45
C LYS A 26 0.57 35.63 9.99
N PHE A 27 1.36 35.01 9.11
CA PHE A 27 1.10 33.66 8.59
C PHE A 27 1.97 32.58 9.24
N GLU A 28 2.64 32.90 10.36
CA GLU A 28 3.40 31.93 11.12
C GLU A 28 2.47 30.80 11.62
N VAL A 29 2.67 29.59 11.09
CA VAL A 29 1.96 28.40 11.55
C VAL A 29 2.81 27.79 12.66
N TYR A 30 2.29 27.78 13.88
CA TYR A 30 2.94 27.09 14.98
C TYR A 30 2.74 25.57 14.80
N GLU A 31 3.83 24.88 14.49
CA GLU A 31 3.85 23.42 14.48
C GLU A 31 4.44 22.90 15.80
N ASP A 32 3.79 21.89 16.38
CA ASP A 32 4.28 21.24 17.61
C ASP A 32 5.64 20.58 17.33
N PRO A 33 6.70 20.92 18.07
CA PRO A 33 8.05 20.38 17.84
C PRO A 33 8.12 18.85 17.94
N ARG A 34 7.17 18.21 18.60
CA ARG A 34 7.05 16.75 18.67
C ARG A 34 6.76 16.13 17.31
N ILE A 35 6.13 16.87 16.38
CA ILE A 35 5.86 16.38 15.01
C ILE A 35 7.18 16.07 14.30
N ALA A 36 8.16 16.97 14.38
CA ALA A 36 9.47 16.76 13.78
C ALA A 36 10.20 15.56 14.42
N GLN A 37 10.16 15.44 15.74
CA GLN A 37 10.78 14.30 16.46
C GLN A 37 10.14 12.96 16.06
N VAL A 38 8.83 12.91 15.95
CA VAL A 38 8.12 11.71 15.48
C VAL A 38 8.48 11.40 14.02
N GLN A 39 8.58 12.42 13.16
CA GLN A 39 8.91 12.25 11.76
C GLN A 39 10.33 11.69 11.56
N GLU A 40 11.30 12.06 12.38
CA GLU A 40 12.67 11.53 12.34
C GLU A 40 12.76 10.03 12.63
N VAL A 41 11.91 9.49 13.51
CA VAL A 41 11.91 8.06 13.83
C VAL A 41 11.10 7.23 12.85
N LEU A 42 10.26 7.86 12.00
CA LEU A 42 9.51 7.18 10.97
C LEU A 42 10.40 6.78 9.79
N PRO A 43 10.08 5.70 9.05
CA PRO A 43 10.92 5.19 7.95
C PRO A 43 11.11 6.13 6.76
N GLY A 44 10.38 7.24 6.66
CA GLY A 44 10.46 8.19 5.56
C GLY A 44 9.96 7.69 4.20
N ALA A 45 9.40 6.48 4.13
CA ALA A 45 8.99 5.85 2.88
C ALA A 45 7.79 6.53 2.19
N ASN A 46 7.04 7.37 2.89
CA ASN A 46 5.85 8.10 2.40
C ASN A 46 4.85 7.23 1.63
N CYS A 47 4.78 5.93 1.94
CA CYS A 47 4.03 4.92 1.20
C CYS A 47 2.50 5.01 1.32
N GLY A 48 1.99 5.81 2.28
CA GLY A 48 0.55 5.94 2.54
C GLY A 48 -0.13 4.68 3.11
N GLY A 49 0.63 3.64 3.48
CA GLY A 49 0.11 2.39 4.04
C GLY A 49 -0.60 2.56 5.39
N CYS A 50 -0.26 3.60 6.14
CA CYS A 50 -0.94 3.99 7.38
C CYS A 50 -2.26 4.75 7.15
N GLY A 51 -2.64 5.05 5.91
CA GLY A 51 -3.84 5.81 5.57
C GLY A 51 -3.64 7.34 5.55
N TYR A 52 -2.43 7.84 5.80
CA TYR A 52 -2.11 9.26 5.82
C TYR A 52 -1.25 9.67 4.61
N PRO A 53 -1.33 10.93 4.17
CA PRO A 53 -0.53 11.44 3.06
C PRO A 53 0.92 11.63 3.47
N GLY A 54 1.69 10.54 3.49
CA GLY A 54 3.11 10.52 3.88
C GLY A 54 3.38 10.49 5.38
N CYS A 55 4.66 10.37 5.73
CA CYS A 55 5.11 10.25 7.12
C CYS A 55 4.84 11.51 7.95
N GLY A 56 4.92 12.70 7.34
CA GLY A 56 4.59 13.96 8.03
C GLY A 56 3.11 14.05 8.44
N GLY A 57 2.19 13.64 7.56
CA GLY A 57 0.76 13.57 7.89
C GLY A 57 0.46 12.58 9.02
N PHE A 58 1.14 11.44 9.02
CA PHE A 58 1.03 10.45 10.09
C PHE A 58 1.61 10.98 11.42
N ALA A 59 2.78 11.63 11.40
CA ALA A 59 3.37 12.24 12.58
C ALA A 59 2.43 13.28 13.22
N THR A 60 1.84 14.13 12.38
CA THR A 60 0.84 15.13 12.83
C THR A 60 -0.37 14.45 13.48
N ALA A 61 -0.86 13.36 12.90
CA ALA A 61 -1.98 12.61 13.45
C ALA A 61 -1.63 11.97 14.81
N CYS A 62 -0.43 11.37 14.95
CA CYS A 62 0.03 10.79 16.20
C CYS A 62 0.15 11.82 17.35
N VAL A 63 0.62 13.03 17.03
CA VAL A 63 0.74 14.11 18.01
C VAL A 63 -0.64 14.62 18.46
N LYS A 64 -1.57 14.79 17.50
CA LYS A 64 -2.92 15.32 17.77
C LYS A 64 -3.86 14.32 18.43
N ALA A 65 -3.66 13.03 18.24
CA ALA A 65 -4.53 12.00 18.83
C ALA A 65 -4.26 11.89 20.34
N ASP A 66 -5.28 11.56 21.12
CA ASP A 66 -5.12 11.32 22.57
C ASP A 66 -4.46 9.96 22.85
N THR A 67 -4.77 8.95 22.06
CA THR A 67 -4.18 7.60 22.10
C THR A 67 -3.60 7.23 20.75
N LEU A 68 -2.70 6.22 20.72
CA LEU A 68 -2.15 5.68 19.49
C LEU A 68 -2.97 4.49 18.95
N ASP A 69 -4.14 4.22 19.52
CA ASP A 69 -4.99 3.11 19.07
C ASP A 69 -5.44 3.31 17.61
N GLY A 70 -5.21 2.31 16.79
CA GLY A 70 -5.49 2.38 15.36
C GLY A 70 -4.48 3.18 14.52
N LEU A 71 -3.54 3.88 15.14
CA LEU A 71 -2.45 4.58 14.46
C LEU A 71 -1.24 3.65 14.36
N LEU A 72 -0.98 3.12 13.17
CA LEU A 72 0.08 2.15 12.94
C LEU A 72 0.86 2.48 11.69
N CYS A 73 2.20 2.44 11.80
CA CYS A 73 3.06 2.47 10.65
C CYS A 73 3.38 1.03 10.20
N PRO A 74 2.84 0.53 9.08
CA PRO A 74 3.07 -0.85 8.67
C PRO A 74 4.52 -1.13 8.31
N VAL A 75 5.23 -0.14 7.75
CA VAL A 75 6.64 -0.26 7.36
C VAL A 75 7.57 -0.25 8.58
N GLY A 76 7.29 0.62 9.55
CA GLY A 76 8.09 0.73 10.78
C GLY A 76 7.78 -0.35 11.81
N GLY A 77 6.58 -0.92 11.78
CA GLY A 77 6.13 -1.96 12.71
C GLY A 77 6.19 -1.55 14.18
N ALA A 78 6.18 -2.55 15.04
CA ALA A 78 6.22 -2.35 16.50
C ALA A 78 7.46 -1.59 17.00
N PRO A 79 8.69 -1.77 16.48
CA PRO A 79 9.86 -1.04 16.96
C PRO A 79 9.76 0.47 16.77
N VAL A 80 9.23 0.92 15.63
CA VAL A 80 9.04 2.34 15.32
C VAL A 80 7.91 2.91 16.16
N MET A 81 6.79 2.19 16.25
CA MET A 81 5.66 2.62 17.09
C MET A 81 6.03 2.71 18.59
N GLY A 82 6.90 1.84 19.08
CA GLY A 82 7.44 1.95 20.43
C GLY A 82 8.23 3.24 20.66
N LYS A 83 9.07 3.66 19.69
CA LYS A 83 9.78 4.94 19.74
C LYS A 83 8.84 6.14 19.71
N VAL A 84 7.84 6.10 18.82
CA VAL A 84 6.79 7.15 18.73
C VAL A 84 6.04 7.27 20.06
N ALA A 85 5.67 6.14 20.65
CA ALA A 85 5.00 6.11 21.95
C ALA A 85 5.85 6.73 23.06
N THR A 86 7.15 6.43 23.08
CA THR A 86 8.10 7.03 24.05
C THR A 86 8.21 8.55 23.89
N ILE A 87 8.31 9.06 22.66
CA ILE A 87 8.38 10.51 22.37
C ILE A 87 7.10 11.23 22.83
N LEU A 88 5.96 10.61 22.60
CA LEU A 88 4.66 11.22 22.91
C LEU A 88 4.18 10.94 24.35
N GLY A 89 4.84 10.06 25.11
CA GLY A 89 4.41 9.63 26.43
C GLY A 89 3.09 8.85 26.41
N LYS A 90 2.83 8.10 25.33
CA LYS A 90 1.59 7.33 25.10
C LYS A 90 1.90 5.83 25.06
N GLU A 91 0.88 5.00 25.20
CA GLU A 91 1.04 3.56 25.01
C GLU A 91 1.15 3.20 23.53
N ALA A 92 2.06 2.28 23.19
CA ALA A 92 2.25 1.83 21.82
C ALA A 92 1.11 0.90 21.40
N ALA A 93 0.45 1.19 20.28
CA ALA A 93 -0.48 0.26 19.68
C ALA A 93 0.27 -0.99 19.20
N SER A 94 -0.17 -2.17 19.62
CA SER A 94 0.37 -3.46 19.18
C SER A 94 -0.49 -3.97 18.02
N ALA A 95 0.11 -4.20 16.85
CA ALA A 95 -0.55 -4.87 15.76
C ALA A 95 0.15 -6.16 15.40
N GLU A 96 -0.63 -7.16 15.08
CA GLU A 96 -0.11 -8.40 14.54
C GLU A 96 0.53 -8.15 13.15
N PRO A 97 1.70 -8.73 12.87
CA PRO A 97 2.35 -8.57 11.57
C PRO A 97 1.46 -9.13 10.46
N MET A 98 1.28 -8.34 9.42
CA MET A 98 0.53 -8.71 8.23
C MET A 98 1.47 -8.92 7.05
N VAL A 99 0.98 -9.60 6.01
CA VAL A 99 1.69 -9.81 4.76
C VAL A 99 0.69 -9.84 3.60
N ALA A 100 1.11 -9.39 2.43
CA ALA A 100 0.31 -9.50 1.22
C ALA A 100 0.25 -10.97 0.76
N VAL A 101 -0.93 -11.42 0.41
CA VAL A 101 -1.16 -12.76 -0.16
C VAL A 101 -1.89 -12.66 -1.48
N VAL A 102 -1.55 -13.54 -2.43
CA VAL A 102 -2.16 -13.59 -3.76
C VAL A 102 -3.22 -14.69 -3.78
N ARG A 103 -4.46 -14.29 -4.00
CA ARG A 103 -5.61 -15.21 -4.06
C ARG A 103 -5.93 -15.65 -5.49
N CYS A 104 -4.92 -16.11 -6.20
CA CYS A 104 -5.05 -16.70 -7.51
C CYS A 104 -4.04 -17.84 -7.65
N ASN A 105 -4.52 -19.03 -8.00
CA ASN A 105 -3.70 -20.20 -8.31
C ASN A 105 -3.87 -20.64 -9.78
N GLY A 106 -4.32 -19.72 -10.63
CA GLY A 106 -4.45 -19.94 -12.06
C GLY A 106 -3.12 -19.73 -12.78
N THR A 107 -2.24 -20.71 -12.70
CA THR A 107 -0.97 -20.73 -13.45
C THR A 107 -1.21 -20.72 -14.96
N CYS A 108 -0.19 -20.45 -15.75
CA CYS A 108 -0.24 -20.51 -17.21
C CYS A 108 -0.78 -21.86 -17.72
N ALA A 109 -0.40 -22.97 -17.08
CA ALA A 109 -0.87 -24.31 -17.42
C ALA A 109 -2.34 -24.55 -17.04
N ALA A 110 -2.77 -24.03 -15.88
CA ALA A 110 -4.12 -24.26 -15.37
C ALA A 110 -5.16 -23.33 -16.02
N ARG A 111 -4.72 -22.23 -16.61
CA ARG A 111 -5.55 -21.18 -17.19
C ARG A 111 -5.05 -20.81 -18.58
N PRO A 112 -5.35 -21.62 -19.60
CA PRO A 112 -4.89 -21.37 -20.96
C PRO A 112 -5.40 -20.04 -21.50
N ARG A 113 -4.60 -19.40 -22.34
CA ARG A 113 -4.99 -18.20 -23.05
C ARG A 113 -6.04 -18.57 -24.09
N THR A 114 -7.12 -17.81 -24.13
CA THR A 114 -8.21 -17.95 -25.10
C THR A 114 -8.08 -16.95 -26.26
N ASN A 115 -7.26 -15.92 -26.07
CA ASN A 115 -7.05 -14.83 -27.00
C ASN A 115 -5.74 -14.09 -26.67
N GLN A 116 -5.30 -13.22 -27.54
CA GLN A 116 -4.10 -12.41 -27.41
C GLN A 116 -4.48 -10.94 -27.24
N TYR A 117 -3.88 -10.28 -26.26
CA TYR A 117 -4.01 -8.85 -26.04
C TYR A 117 -2.77 -8.12 -26.57
N ASP A 118 -2.96 -7.28 -27.56
CA ASP A 118 -1.91 -6.49 -28.20
C ASP A 118 -2.06 -5.01 -27.85
N GLY A 119 -2.09 -4.72 -26.54
CA GLY A 119 -2.23 -3.37 -26.00
C GLY A 119 -1.19 -3.06 -24.95
N VAL A 120 -1.42 -1.97 -24.20
CA VAL A 120 -0.54 -1.54 -23.11
C VAL A 120 -0.48 -2.62 -22.03
N GLN A 121 0.71 -3.06 -21.69
CA GLN A 121 0.98 -4.09 -20.67
C GLN A 121 0.77 -3.53 -19.25
N SER A 122 -0.48 -3.24 -18.91
CA SER A 122 -0.94 -2.78 -17.60
C SER A 122 -2.20 -3.51 -17.20
N CYS A 123 -2.24 -4.02 -15.98
CA CYS A 123 -3.41 -4.70 -15.43
C CYS A 123 -4.62 -3.76 -15.36
N ALA A 124 -4.41 -2.50 -14.97
CA ALA A 124 -5.48 -1.52 -14.87
C ALA A 124 -6.14 -1.27 -16.24
N ILE A 125 -5.35 -1.03 -17.29
CA ILE A 125 -5.85 -0.76 -18.64
C ILE A 125 -6.50 -2.01 -19.23
N ALA A 126 -5.81 -3.15 -19.21
CA ALA A 126 -6.33 -4.39 -19.77
C ALA A 126 -7.62 -4.84 -19.06
N SER A 127 -7.74 -4.61 -17.75
CA SER A 127 -8.94 -4.93 -16.99
C SER A 127 -10.18 -4.16 -17.44
N THR A 128 -10.02 -2.89 -17.82
CA THR A 128 -11.14 -2.04 -18.27
C THR A 128 -11.53 -2.29 -19.73
N LEU A 129 -10.54 -2.53 -20.59
CA LEU A 129 -10.78 -2.67 -22.03
C LEU A 129 -11.19 -4.09 -22.42
N TYR A 130 -10.65 -5.12 -21.75
CA TYR A 130 -10.70 -6.46 -22.29
C TYR A 130 -10.95 -7.58 -21.25
N GLY A 131 -10.72 -7.33 -19.98
CA GLY A 131 -10.94 -8.32 -18.91
C GLY A 131 -9.86 -9.38 -18.77
N GLY A 132 -8.97 -9.57 -19.74
CA GLY A 132 -7.82 -10.49 -19.71
C GLY A 132 -7.78 -11.50 -20.84
N GLU A 133 -6.63 -12.14 -21.07
CA GLU A 133 -6.37 -13.10 -22.16
C GLU A 133 -6.89 -14.51 -21.90
N THR A 134 -7.45 -14.77 -20.72
CA THR A 134 -7.91 -16.10 -20.31
C THR A 134 -9.41 -16.10 -20.06
N GLY A 135 -10.03 -17.27 -20.06
CA GLY A 135 -11.44 -17.41 -19.79
C GLY A 135 -11.91 -17.06 -18.37
N CYS A 136 -10.96 -16.77 -17.44
CA CYS A 136 -11.28 -16.40 -16.07
C CYS A 136 -11.30 -14.89 -15.88
N SER A 137 -12.48 -14.31 -15.77
CA SER A 137 -12.68 -12.86 -15.56
C SER A 137 -12.11 -12.33 -14.24
N PHE A 138 -11.89 -13.19 -13.27
CA PHE A 138 -11.40 -12.84 -11.92
C PHE A 138 -9.91 -13.07 -11.73
N GLY A 139 -9.25 -13.77 -12.66
CA GLY A 139 -7.88 -14.20 -12.53
C GLY A 139 -6.85 -13.07 -12.67
N CYS A 140 -5.62 -13.36 -12.25
CA CYS A 140 -4.48 -12.48 -12.45
C CYS A 140 -4.25 -12.22 -13.94
N LEU A 141 -3.95 -10.98 -14.32
CA LEU A 141 -3.61 -10.62 -15.70
C LEU A 141 -2.12 -10.82 -16.03
N GLY A 142 -1.27 -10.79 -15.00
CA GLY A 142 0.16 -11.05 -15.14
C GLY A 142 1.02 -9.87 -15.63
N TYR A 143 0.44 -8.67 -15.85
CA TYR A 143 1.19 -7.52 -16.37
C TYR A 143 2.02 -6.76 -15.33
N GLY A 144 1.93 -7.10 -14.04
CA GLY A 144 2.89 -6.62 -13.04
C GLY A 144 2.61 -5.24 -12.44
N ASP A 145 1.40 -4.66 -12.54
CA ASP A 145 1.10 -3.37 -11.90
C ASP A 145 1.33 -3.43 -10.37
N CYS A 146 1.11 -4.59 -9.75
CA CYS A 146 1.41 -4.81 -8.33
C CYS A 146 2.92 -4.81 -8.04
N VAL A 147 3.76 -5.25 -8.98
CA VAL A 147 5.22 -5.20 -8.89
C VAL A 147 5.68 -3.75 -9.00
N ALA A 148 5.22 -3.04 -10.03
CA ALA A 148 5.54 -1.64 -10.25
C ALA A 148 5.12 -0.72 -9.07
N ALA A 149 4.04 -1.07 -8.36
CA ALA A 149 3.58 -0.33 -7.19
C ALA A 149 4.36 -0.64 -5.90
N CYS A 150 5.23 -1.64 -5.90
CA CYS A 150 5.97 -2.06 -4.72
C CYS A 150 7.28 -1.29 -4.57
N ASN A 151 7.35 -0.37 -3.59
CA ASN A 151 8.56 0.40 -3.32
C ASN A 151 9.64 -0.40 -2.54
N PHE A 152 9.36 -1.64 -2.18
CA PHE A 152 10.23 -2.47 -1.32
C PHE A 152 10.80 -3.69 -2.03
N ASP A 153 10.51 -3.85 -3.32
CA ASP A 153 10.96 -4.98 -4.15
C ASP A 153 10.66 -6.35 -3.51
N THR A 154 9.44 -6.49 -2.97
CA THR A 154 9.01 -7.69 -2.25
C THR A 154 8.02 -8.54 -3.03
N ILE A 155 7.64 -8.12 -4.22
CA ILE A 155 6.71 -8.85 -5.10
C ILE A 155 7.26 -8.87 -6.53
N HIS A 156 7.24 -10.03 -7.14
CA HIS A 156 7.72 -10.24 -8.52
C HIS A 156 6.76 -11.19 -9.26
N ILE A 157 6.78 -11.16 -10.59
CA ILE A 157 6.04 -12.14 -11.39
C ILE A 157 6.94 -13.37 -11.60
N ASN A 158 6.48 -14.52 -11.14
CA ASN A 158 7.11 -15.78 -11.46
C ASN A 158 6.82 -16.14 -12.92
N LEU A 159 7.86 -16.29 -13.74
CA LEU A 159 7.76 -16.50 -15.19
C LEU A 159 7.14 -17.86 -15.55
N GLU A 160 7.29 -18.88 -14.70
CA GLU A 160 6.74 -20.22 -14.94
C GLU A 160 5.23 -20.26 -14.66
N SER A 161 4.81 -19.68 -13.53
CA SER A 161 3.40 -19.66 -13.13
C SER A 161 2.61 -18.53 -13.78
N GLY A 162 3.27 -17.44 -14.17
CA GLY A 162 2.63 -16.18 -14.62
C GLY A 162 1.90 -15.43 -13.50
N LEU A 163 2.19 -15.75 -12.24
CA LEU A 163 1.53 -15.18 -11.07
C LEU A 163 2.51 -14.34 -10.25
N PRO A 164 2.02 -13.32 -9.55
CA PRO A 164 2.85 -12.58 -8.60
C PRO A 164 3.15 -13.44 -7.36
N GLU A 165 4.39 -13.45 -6.95
CA GLU A 165 4.90 -14.05 -5.71
C GLU A 165 5.39 -12.97 -4.77
N VAL A 166 5.12 -13.13 -3.48
CA VAL A 166 5.47 -12.17 -2.44
C VAL A 166 6.55 -12.76 -1.53
N ASP A 167 7.67 -12.04 -1.38
CA ASP A 167 8.66 -12.32 -0.35
C ASP A 167 8.09 -11.88 1.00
N GLU A 168 7.64 -12.87 1.78
CA GLU A 168 6.94 -12.64 3.05
C GLU A 168 7.83 -12.06 4.14
N ASP A 169 9.13 -12.27 4.06
CA ASP A 169 10.08 -11.80 5.06
C ASP A 169 10.45 -10.33 4.85
N LYS A 170 10.42 -9.87 3.61
CA LYS A 170 10.65 -8.48 3.25
C LYS A 170 9.37 -7.64 3.19
N CYS A 171 8.20 -8.28 3.06
CA CYS A 171 6.94 -7.57 2.88
C CYS A 171 6.59 -6.71 4.10
N THR A 172 6.50 -5.40 3.89
CA THR A 172 6.16 -4.40 4.92
C THR A 172 4.66 -4.22 5.14
N SER A 173 3.80 -4.98 4.46
CA SER A 173 2.33 -4.88 4.51
C SER A 173 1.75 -3.47 4.22
N CYS A 174 2.45 -2.65 3.44
CA CYS A 174 2.01 -1.28 3.13
C CYS A 174 0.72 -1.19 2.28
N GLY A 175 0.29 -2.29 1.65
CA GLY A 175 -0.94 -2.38 0.87
C GLY A 175 -0.91 -1.73 -0.52
N ALA A 176 0.23 -1.24 -1.00
CA ALA A 176 0.36 -0.63 -2.34
C ALA A 176 -0.04 -1.61 -3.45
N CYS A 177 0.42 -2.86 -3.40
CA CYS A 177 0.07 -3.92 -4.35
C CYS A 177 -1.43 -4.30 -4.30
N VAL A 178 -2.06 -4.20 -3.13
CA VAL A 178 -3.51 -4.42 -2.97
C VAL A 178 -4.30 -3.36 -3.74
N LYS A 179 -3.92 -2.08 -3.57
CA LYS A 179 -4.57 -0.94 -4.24
C LYS A 179 -4.34 -0.95 -5.75
N ALA A 180 -3.15 -1.41 -6.19
CA ALA A 180 -2.80 -1.47 -7.62
C ALA A 180 -3.49 -2.61 -8.37
N CYS A 181 -4.04 -3.62 -7.68
CA CYS A 181 -4.64 -4.78 -8.32
C CYS A 181 -6.10 -4.54 -8.74
N PRO A 182 -6.43 -4.37 -10.04
CA PRO A 182 -7.79 -4.10 -10.49
C PRO A 182 -8.72 -5.32 -10.32
N LYS A 183 -8.16 -6.52 -10.18
CA LYS A 183 -8.92 -7.77 -9.95
C LYS A 183 -9.12 -8.09 -8.47
N ASN A 184 -8.57 -7.28 -7.55
CA ASN A 184 -8.68 -7.46 -6.09
C ASN A 184 -8.28 -8.87 -5.63
N ILE A 185 -7.24 -9.44 -6.24
CA ILE A 185 -6.72 -10.77 -5.89
C ILE A 185 -5.63 -10.73 -4.83
N ILE A 186 -5.14 -9.55 -4.48
CA ILE A 186 -4.13 -9.38 -3.43
C ILE A 186 -4.81 -8.78 -2.20
N GLU A 187 -4.56 -9.37 -1.05
CA GLU A 187 -5.08 -8.88 0.23
C GLU A 187 -4.02 -8.98 1.32
N LEU A 188 -4.16 -8.18 2.36
CA LEU A 188 -3.31 -8.28 3.55
C LEU A 188 -3.92 -9.29 4.52
N ARG A 189 -3.10 -10.23 4.98
CA ARG A 189 -3.48 -11.21 6.00
C ARG A 189 -2.45 -11.25 7.13
N LYS A 190 -2.92 -11.59 8.33
CA LYS A 190 -2.06 -11.84 9.49
C LYS A 190 -1.02 -12.92 9.15
N LYS A 191 0.23 -12.69 9.54
CA LYS A 191 1.33 -13.62 9.25
C LYS A 191 1.13 -14.98 9.94
N GLY A 192 0.40 -14.99 11.05
CA GLY A 192 0.09 -16.19 11.81
C GLY A 192 1.31 -16.84 12.47
N PRO A 193 1.10 -17.84 13.34
CA PRO A 193 2.18 -18.57 13.98
C PRO A 193 3.04 -19.32 12.95
N LYS A 194 4.37 -19.13 13.00
CA LYS A 194 5.33 -19.75 12.06
C LYS A 194 5.04 -19.46 10.59
N SER A 195 4.51 -18.27 10.28
CA SER A 195 4.10 -17.83 8.93
C SER A 195 3.06 -18.75 8.25
N ARG A 196 2.31 -19.53 9.04
CA ARG A 196 1.27 -20.43 8.51
C ARG A 196 -0.05 -19.70 8.36
N ARG A 197 -0.60 -19.77 7.16
CA ARG A 197 -1.91 -19.20 6.81
C ARG A 197 -2.70 -20.22 6.00
N VAL A 198 -3.99 -20.30 6.28
CA VAL A 198 -4.92 -21.11 5.49
C VAL A 198 -5.92 -20.17 4.82
N PHE A 199 -6.00 -20.21 3.51
CA PHE A 199 -6.95 -19.43 2.73
C PHE A 199 -7.23 -20.09 1.38
N VAL A 200 -8.36 -19.73 0.78
CA VAL A 200 -8.69 -20.17 -0.57
C VAL A 200 -7.96 -19.28 -1.58
N SER A 201 -7.03 -19.87 -2.33
CA SER A 201 -6.25 -19.17 -3.36
C SER A 201 -7.04 -19.04 -4.66
N CYS A 202 -8.27 -18.50 -4.59
CA CYS A 202 -9.13 -18.23 -5.71
C CYS A 202 -10.21 -17.22 -5.32
N VAL A 203 -10.44 -16.20 -6.15
CA VAL A 203 -11.49 -15.19 -5.97
C VAL A 203 -12.61 -15.30 -7.00
N ASN A 204 -12.63 -16.38 -7.81
CA ASN A 204 -13.66 -16.59 -8.83
C ASN A 204 -15.05 -16.71 -8.17
N LYS A 205 -16.03 -15.99 -8.73
CA LYS A 205 -17.41 -15.95 -8.26
C LYS A 205 -18.38 -16.65 -9.22
N ASP A 206 -17.87 -17.21 -10.32
CA ASP A 206 -18.68 -17.95 -11.28
C ASP A 206 -19.20 -19.27 -10.67
N LYS A 207 -20.29 -19.78 -11.25
CA LYS A 207 -20.77 -21.12 -10.94
C LYS A 207 -19.68 -22.16 -11.22
N GLY A 208 -19.56 -23.18 -10.35
CA GLY A 208 -18.45 -24.14 -10.38
C GLY A 208 -18.15 -24.76 -11.74
N GLY A 209 -19.16 -25.06 -12.56
CA GLY A 209 -18.96 -25.58 -13.92
C GLY A 209 -18.31 -24.58 -14.87
N VAL A 210 -18.65 -23.28 -14.78
CA VAL A 210 -18.03 -22.18 -15.56
C VAL A 210 -16.62 -21.95 -15.07
N ALA A 211 -16.43 -21.85 -13.75
CA ALA A 211 -15.12 -21.64 -13.14
C ALA A 211 -14.11 -22.72 -13.56
N LYS A 212 -14.52 -24.00 -13.55
CA LYS A 212 -13.67 -25.13 -13.95
C LYS A 212 -13.32 -25.16 -15.43
N LYS A 213 -14.21 -24.68 -16.31
CA LYS A 213 -13.90 -24.52 -17.74
C LYS A 213 -12.86 -23.43 -17.99
N ALA A 214 -12.90 -22.35 -17.18
CA ALA A 214 -11.98 -21.22 -17.32
C ALA A 214 -10.60 -21.47 -16.68
N CYS A 215 -10.54 -22.29 -15.62
CA CYS A 215 -9.30 -22.56 -14.89
C CYS A 215 -9.38 -23.91 -14.19
N ALA A 216 -8.44 -24.80 -14.47
CA ALA A 216 -8.36 -26.14 -13.84
C ALA A 216 -8.21 -26.07 -12.31
N ASN A 217 -7.55 -25.01 -11.79
CA ASN A 217 -7.34 -24.78 -10.36
C ASN A 217 -8.45 -23.92 -9.71
N ALA A 218 -9.56 -23.66 -10.44
CA ALA A 218 -10.62 -22.82 -9.90
C ALA A 218 -11.29 -23.43 -8.67
N CYS A 219 -11.58 -22.58 -7.70
CA CYS A 219 -12.48 -22.92 -6.60
C CYS A 219 -13.94 -22.93 -7.11
N ILE A 220 -14.66 -23.99 -6.82
CA ILE A 220 -16.09 -24.15 -7.22
C ILE A 220 -17.08 -23.65 -6.16
N GLY A 221 -16.60 -23.10 -5.05
CA GLY A 221 -17.42 -22.56 -3.97
C GLY A 221 -18.23 -23.62 -3.21
N CYS A 222 -17.78 -24.89 -3.14
CA CYS A 222 -18.53 -25.98 -2.53
C CYS A 222 -18.62 -25.91 -0.99
N GLY A 223 -17.86 -25.01 -0.34
CA GLY A 223 -17.88 -24.82 1.11
C GLY A 223 -17.25 -25.94 1.93
N LYS A 224 -16.69 -26.99 1.30
CA LYS A 224 -16.11 -28.14 2.01
C LYS A 224 -14.96 -27.72 2.93
N CYS A 225 -14.07 -26.81 2.49
CA CYS A 225 -12.98 -26.31 3.31
C CYS A 225 -13.45 -25.60 4.59
N ALA A 226 -14.56 -24.86 4.54
CA ALA A 226 -15.11 -24.21 5.73
C ALA A 226 -15.77 -25.22 6.69
N LYS A 227 -16.41 -26.27 6.14
CA LYS A 227 -17.05 -27.32 6.95
C LYS A 227 -16.04 -28.24 7.66
N GLU A 228 -14.90 -28.50 7.02
CA GLU A 228 -13.84 -29.36 7.54
C GLU A 228 -12.81 -28.58 8.38
N CYS A 229 -12.90 -27.24 8.44
CA CYS A 229 -11.92 -26.43 9.16
C CYS A 229 -12.16 -26.51 10.69
N PRO A 230 -11.20 -27.04 11.47
CA PRO A 230 -11.35 -27.11 12.92
C PRO A 230 -11.20 -25.76 13.63
N PHE A 231 -10.80 -24.70 12.91
CA PHE A 231 -10.53 -23.36 13.44
C PHE A 231 -11.53 -22.31 12.93
N GLU A 232 -12.61 -22.71 12.29
CA GLU A 232 -13.65 -21.82 11.75
C GLU A 232 -13.10 -20.68 10.84
N ALA A 233 -12.03 -20.94 10.10
CA ALA A 233 -11.30 -19.97 9.26
C ALA A 233 -12.00 -19.76 7.88
#